data_013bb0d5472979f27291cc54a855c7e0
#
_entry.id   013bb0d5472979f27291cc54a855c7e0
#
_cell.length_a   1.000
_cell.length_b   1.000
_cell.length_c   1.000
_cell.angle_alpha   90.00
_cell.angle_beta   90.00
_cell.angle_gamma   90.00
#
_symmetry.space_group_name_H-M   'P 1'
#
loop_
_entity.id
_entity.type
_entity.pdbx_description
1 polymer ?
#
loop_
_entity_poly.entity_id
_entity_poly.type
_entity_poly.pdbx_seq_one_letter_code
_entity_poly.pdbx_strand_id
1 'polypeptide(L)'
;MSKGKLIVLEGLDGSGKATQAKLLAEHLAAQGVPVQKITFPDYASDSSALVKMYLAGQFGQHPDDVNAYAASSFYAVDRYASYKTSWGSFYEQGGVIIADRYTTSNAVHQCSKLPQEQWEEYLHWLFDYEFRLLGLPAPDRVIYLQVDPAVSQRLMTLRYHGDESKKDVHEKDTAYLARSRAAAEFCARHLSWDTVHCTSGDAMRSIEEIQQEVQQLARKTLG
;
A
#
# COMPACT_ATOMS: atom_id res chain seq x y z
N MET A 1 -17.17 -23.19 -1.61
CA MET A 1 -17.41 -21.78 -1.17
C MET A 1 -16.55 -20.90 -2.06
N SER A 2 -17.01 -19.71 -2.45
CA SER A 2 -16.16 -18.75 -3.16
C SER A 2 -15.11 -18.22 -2.20
N LYS A 3 -13.90 -17.97 -2.72
CA LYS A 3 -12.85 -17.25 -1.96
C LYS A 3 -13.37 -15.87 -1.54
N GLY A 4 -12.78 -15.31 -0.50
CA GLY A 4 -13.06 -13.96 -0.03
C GLY A 4 -12.72 -12.87 -1.04
N LYS A 5 -12.86 -11.63 -0.61
CA LYS A 5 -12.50 -10.45 -1.39
C LYS A 5 -11.34 -9.71 -0.74
N LEU A 6 -10.38 -9.26 -1.55
CA LEU A 6 -9.24 -8.46 -1.11
C LEU A 6 -9.31 -7.06 -1.73
N ILE A 7 -9.55 -6.05 -0.88
CA ILE A 7 -9.59 -4.65 -1.27
C ILE A 7 -8.37 -3.95 -0.67
N VAL A 8 -7.56 -3.33 -1.50
CA VAL A 8 -6.33 -2.65 -1.09
C VAL A 8 -6.53 -1.14 -1.12
N LEU A 9 -6.18 -0.46 -0.04
CA LEU A 9 -6.00 0.99 0.01
C LEU A 9 -4.53 1.28 -0.26
N GLU A 10 -4.25 1.94 -1.37
CA GLU A 10 -2.90 2.34 -1.77
C GLU A 10 -2.77 3.86 -1.80
N GLY A 11 -1.56 4.39 -1.72
CA GLY A 11 -1.25 5.81 -1.76
C GLY A 11 0.09 6.12 -1.12
N LEU A 12 0.64 7.28 -1.38
CA LEU A 12 1.90 7.72 -0.79
C LEU A 12 1.71 8.14 0.69
N ASP A 13 2.80 8.41 1.38
CA ASP A 13 2.74 8.79 2.79
C ASP A 13 1.97 10.11 2.98
N GLY A 14 1.21 10.18 4.08
CA GLY A 14 0.30 11.30 4.32
C GLY A 14 -1.02 11.26 3.56
N SER A 15 -1.32 10.23 2.76
CA SER A 15 -2.58 10.14 1.99
C SER A 15 -3.81 9.72 2.79
N GLY A 16 -3.65 9.32 4.06
CA GLY A 16 -4.77 8.91 4.90
C GLY A 16 -5.20 7.44 4.77
N LYS A 17 -4.40 6.58 4.10
CA LYS A 17 -4.69 5.14 3.89
C LYS A 17 -5.14 4.42 5.16
N ALA A 18 -4.36 4.52 6.23
CA ALA A 18 -4.64 3.83 7.49
C ALA A 18 -6.00 4.21 8.08
N THR A 19 -6.35 5.50 8.00
CA THR A 19 -7.64 6.04 8.45
C THR A 19 -8.77 5.49 7.59
N GLN A 20 -8.64 5.58 6.27
CA GLN A 20 -9.68 5.13 5.35
C GLN A 20 -9.87 3.60 5.39
N ALA A 21 -8.77 2.83 5.50
CA ALA A 21 -8.85 1.38 5.66
C ALA A 21 -9.56 0.97 6.97
N LYS A 22 -9.26 1.66 8.07
CA LYS A 22 -9.94 1.44 9.36
C LYS A 22 -11.44 1.73 9.25
N LEU A 23 -11.80 2.91 8.76
CA LEU A 23 -13.20 3.33 8.62
C LEU A 23 -14.00 2.42 7.67
N LEU A 24 -13.37 1.96 6.57
CA LEU A 24 -14.02 1.02 5.67
C LEU A 24 -14.29 -0.33 6.36
N ALA A 25 -13.31 -0.87 7.09
CA ALA A 25 -13.50 -2.13 7.81
C ALA A 25 -14.58 -2.00 8.90
N GLU A 26 -14.60 -0.90 9.67
CA GLU A 26 -15.63 -0.62 10.68
C GLU A 26 -17.01 -0.50 10.05
N HIS A 27 -17.12 0.18 8.90
CA HIS A 27 -18.38 0.33 8.17
C HIS A 27 -18.93 -1.02 7.69
N LEU A 28 -18.08 -1.87 7.11
CA LEU A 28 -18.49 -3.20 6.63
C LEU A 28 -18.87 -4.12 7.80
N ALA A 29 -18.12 -4.08 8.89
CA ALA A 29 -18.44 -4.85 10.10
C ALA A 29 -19.80 -4.45 10.69
N ALA A 30 -20.12 -3.15 10.72
CA ALA A 30 -21.41 -2.64 11.18
C ALA A 30 -22.59 -3.11 10.29
N GLN A 31 -22.32 -3.48 9.04
CA GLN A 31 -23.29 -4.08 8.12
C GLN A 31 -23.36 -5.62 8.22
N GLY A 32 -22.64 -6.22 9.15
CA GLY A 32 -22.60 -7.67 9.32
C GLY A 32 -21.72 -8.42 8.31
N VAL A 33 -20.88 -7.70 7.54
CA VAL A 33 -19.94 -8.33 6.61
C VAL A 33 -18.76 -8.90 7.41
N PRO A 34 -18.41 -10.20 7.25
CA PRO A 34 -17.19 -10.74 7.83
C PRO A 34 -15.96 -10.05 7.21
N VAL A 35 -15.31 -9.20 7.97
CA VAL A 35 -14.18 -8.38 7.49
C VAL A 35 -13.01 -8.40 8.45
N GLN A 36 -11.79 -8.45 7.90
CA GLN A 36 -10.54 -8.30 8.63
C GLN A 36 -9.69 -7.20 7.98
N LYS A 37 -9.18 -6.26 8.79
CA LYS A 37 -8.20 -5.29 8.33
C LYS A 37 -6.80 -5.84 8.56
N ILE A 38 -5.95 -5.70 7.53
CA ILE A 38 -4.52 -6.01 7.59
C ILE A 38 -3.70 -4.77 7.20
N THR A 39 -2.43 -4.76 7.54
CA THR A 39 -1.52 -3.68 7.16
C THR A 39 -0.13 -4.24 6.88
N PHE A 40 0.56 -3.63 5.91
CA PHE A 40 1.94 -3.98 5.58
C PHE A 40 2.84 -2.74 5.54
N PRO A 41 4.09 -2.85 6.04
CA PRO A 41 4.66 -4.05 6.71
C PRO A 41 3.93 -4.40 8.01
N ASP A 42 3.90 -5.69 8.36
CA ASP A 42 3.41 -6.13 9.67
C ASP A 42 4.52 -5.97 10.73
N TYR A 43 4.68 -4.75 11.20
CA TYR A 43 5.75 -4.41 12.15
C TYR A 43 5.68 -5.17 13.48
N ALA A 44 4.53 -5.71 13.83
CA ALA A 44 4.37 -6.51 15.05
C ALA A 44 4.90 -7.94 14.88
N SER A 45 5.02 -8.42 13.65
CA SER A 45 5.50 -9.76 13.32
C SER A 45 7.03 -9.80 13.13
N ASP A 46 7.64 -10.93 13.51
CA ASP A 46 9.04 -11.22 13.23
C ASP A 46 9.33 -11.34 11.72
N SER A 47 8.32 -11.64 10.92
CA SER A 47 8.44 -11.72 9.46
C SER A 47 8.88 -10.40 8.82
N SER A 48 8.61 -9.27 9.45
CA SER A 48 9.02 -7.94 8.99
C SER A 48 10.44 -7.53 9.40
N ALA A 49 11.26 -8.43 9.98
CA ALA A 49 12.60 -8.12 10.45
C ALA A 49 13.48 -7.51 9.34
N LEU A 50 13.51 -8.12 8.15
CA LEU A 50 14.30 -7.60 7.01
C LEU A 50 13.80 -6.24 6.53
N VAL A 51 12.48 -6.02 6.55
CA VAL A 51 11.89 -4.72 6.21
C VAL A 51 12.32 -3.66 7.24
N LYS A 52 12.27 -3.98 8.53
CA LYS A 52 12.73 -3.08 9.61
C LYS A 52 14.21 -2.72 9.45
N MET A 53 15.07 -3.70 9.17
CA MET A 53 16.51 -3.49 8.93
C MET A 53 16.75 -2.59 7.71
N TYR A 54 16.02 -2.82 6.62
CA TYR A 54 16.09 -2.03 5.39
C TYR A 54 15.69 -0.57 5.63
N LEU A 55 14.53 -0.34 6.23
CA LEU A 55 14.03 1.01 6.52
C LEU A 55 14.88 1.76 7.55
N ALA A 56 15.54 1.04 8.46
CA ALA A 56 16.51 1.59 9.40
C ALA A 56 17.87 1.90 8.76
N GLY A 57 18.05 1.65 7.46
CA GLY A 57 19.29 1.94 6.73
C GLY A 57 20.45 0.97 7.01
N GLN A 58 20.17 -0.24 7.53
CA GLN A 58 21.23 -1.22 7.81
C GLN A 58 21.81 -1.85 6.53
N PHE A 59 21.11 -1.76 5.41
CA PHE A 59 21.56 -2.26 4.11
C PHE A 59 22.04 -1.15 3.17
N GLY A 60 22.10 0.10 3.66
CA GLY A 60 22.49 1.31 2.91
C GLY A 60 21.69 2.52 3.40
N GLN A 61 22.23 3.72 3.15
CA GLN A 61 21.64 4.97 3.66
C GLN A 61 20.66 5.61 2.65
N HIS A 62 20.64 5.10 1.42
CA HIS A 62 19.76 5.58 0.36
C HIS A 62 18.82 4.46 -0.10
N PRO A 63 17.58 4.78 -0.55
CA PRO A 63 16.65 3.78 -1.07
C PRO A 63 17.23 2.92 -2.21
N ASP A 64 18.11 3.51 -3.02
CA ASP A 64 18.72 2.88 -4.20
C ASP A 64 19.89 1.94 -3.86
N ASP A 65 20.39 1.93 -2.60
CA ASP A 65 21.46 1.01 -2.15
C ASP A 65 20.99 -0.46 -2.14
N VAL A 66 19.68 -0.69 -2.07
CA VAL A 66 19.07 -2.02 -2.19
C VAL A 66 18.25 -2.06 -3.49
N ASN A 67 18.60 -2.95 -4.40
CA ASN A 67 17.91 -3.05 -5.68
C ASN A 67 16.42 -3.40 -5.51
N ALA A 68 15.61 -3.11 -6.54
CA ALA A 68 14.17 -3.27 -6.53
C ALA A 68 13.72 -4.71 -6.20
N TYR A 69 14.40 -5.71 -6.72
CA TYR A 69 14.06 -7.12 -6.56
C TYR A 69 14.33 -7.63 -5.13
N ALA A 70 15.50 -7.29 -4.57
CA ALA A 70 15.84 -7.64 -3.20
C ALA A 70 14.89 -6.98 -2.20
N ALA A 71 14.64 -5.67 -2.33
CA ALA A 71 13.71 -4.97 -1.47
C ALA A 71 12.29 -5.56 -1.58
N SER A 72 11.81 -5.88 -2.79
CA SER A 72 10.51 -6.54 -2.98
C SER A 72 10.41 -7.84 -2.23
N SER A 73 11.49 -8.64 -2.23
CA SER A 73 11.50 -9.93 -1.55
C SER A 73 11.35 -9.80 -0.03
N PHE A 74 11.90 -8.76 0.59
CA PHE A 74 11.71 -8.53 2.03
C PHE A 74 10.25 -8.31 2.38
N TYR A 75 9.54 -7.50 1.61
CA TYR A 75 8.12 -7.26 1.80
C TYR A 75 7.25 -8.47 1.41
N ALA A 76 7.66 -9.23 0.39
CA ALA A 76 6.91 -10.40 -0.06
C ALA A 76 6.91 -11.51 1.00
N VAL A 77 8.05 -11.77 1.67
CA VAL A 77 8.10 -12.79 2.73
C VAL A 77 7.29 -12.38 3.96
N ASP A 78 7.22 -11.09 4.28
CA ASP A 78 6.35 -10.57 5.34
C ASP A 78 4.86 -10.81 4.99
N ARG A 79 4.43 -10.50 3.77
CA ARG A 79 3.07 -10.79 3.29
C ARG A 79 2.74 -12.28 3.30
N TYR A 80 3.68 -13.11 2.83
CA TYR A 80 3.50 -14.56 2.80
C TYR A 80 3.32 -15.14 4.21
N ALA A 81 4.17 -14.75 5.14
CA ALA A 81 4.07 -15.18 6.52
C ALA A 81 2.74 -14.77 7.15
N SER A 82 2.35 -13.50 6.99
CA SER A 82 1.07 -12.97 7.48
C SER A 82 -0.12 -13.72 6.85
N TYR A 83 -0.09 -13.99 5.54
CA TYR A 83 -1.13 -14.81 4.88
C TYR A 83 -1.27 -16.18 5.52
N LYS A 84 -0.15 -16.88 5.73
CA LYS A 84 -0.15 -18.25 6.26
C LYS A 84 -0.58 -18.33 7.72
N THR A 85 -0.25 -17.33 8.53
CA THR A 85 -0.42 -17.40 9.98
C THR A 85 -1.60 -16.61 10.52
N SER A 86 -2.11 -15.63 9.77
CA SER A 86 -3.11 -14.69 10.28
C SER A 86 -4.42 -14.68 9.47
N TRP A 87 -4.39 -14.27 8.20
CA TRP A 87 -5.63 -13.94 7.51
C TRP A 87 -6.01 -14.89 6.36
N GLY A 88 -5.12 -15.78 5.93
CA GLY A 88 -5.36 -16.64 4.77
C GLY A 88 -6.54 -17.58 4.96
N SER A 89 -6.67 -18.22 6.14
CA SER A 89 -7.81 -19.08 6.45
C SER A 89 -9.14 -18.33 6.41
N PHE A 90 -9.18 -17.11 6.95
CA PHE A 90 -10.37 -16.26 6.91
C PHE A 90 -10.75 -15.87 5.47
N TYR A 91 -9.76 -15.50 4.65
CA TYR A 91 -9.97 -15.21 3.23
C TYR A 91 -10.48 -16.43 2.45
N GLU A 92 -9.87 -17.60 2.64
CA GLU A 92 -10.29 -18.82 1.94
C GLU A 92 -11.72 -19.28 2.33
N GLN A 93 -12.22 -18.86 3.49
CA GLN A 93 -13.60 -19.10 3.95
C GLN A 93 -14.60 -18.05 3.46
N GLY A 94 -14.19 -17.12 2.61
CA GLY A 94 -15.07 -16.09 2.04
C GLY A 94 -15.06 -14.75 2.76
N GLY A 95 -14.17 -14.54 3.74
CA GLY A 95 -14.03 -13.28 4.45
C GLY A 95 -13.49 -12.15 3.58
N VAL A 96 -13.88 -10.92 3.89
CA VAL A 96 -13.41 -9.72 3.21
C VAL A 96 -12.14 -9.20 3.90
N ILE A 97 -11.11 -8.94 3.11
CA ILE A 97 -9.84 -8.36 3.59
C ILE A 97 -9.74 -6.92 3.12
N ILE A 98 -9.51 -6.00 4.06
CA ILE A 98 -9.16 -4.61 3.77
C ILE A 98 -7.68 -4.42 4.11
N ALA A 99 -6.87 -4.22 3.08
CA ALA A 99 -5.42 -4.07 3.23
C ALA A 99 -5.00 -2.59 3.16
N ASP A 100 -4.33 -2.11 4.20
CA ASP A 100 -3.56 -0.86 4.17
C ASP A 100 -2.17 -1.21 3.65
N ARG A 101 -1.93 -0.96 2.36
CA ARG A 101 -0.79 -1.44 1.56
C ARG A 101 -0.81 -2.96 1.31
N TYR A 102 -0.25 -3.34 0.17
CA TYR A 102 -0.07 -4.73 -0.25
C TYR A 102 1.10 -4.84 -1.24
N THR A 103 1.09 -5.81 -2.15
CA THR A 103 2.03 -5.92 -3.29
C THR A 103 2.07 -4.64 -4.13
N THR A 104 0.97 -3.91 -4.19
CA THR A 104 0.83 -2.61 -4.86
C THR A 104 1.84 -1.56 -4.36
N SER A 105 2.20 -1.58 -3.08
CA SER A 105 3.26 -0.71 -2.57
C SER A 105 4.64 -1.06 -3.13
N ASN A 106 4.94 -2.35 -3.37
CA ASN A 106 6.15 -2.73 -4.10
C ASN A 106 6.10 -2.22 -5.55
N ALA A 107 4.96 -2.36 -6.24
CA ALA A 107 4.78 -1.81 -7.59
C ALA A 107 5.16 -0.32 -7.64
N VAL A 108 4.68 0.48 -6.70
CA VAL A 108 4.99 1.91 -6.64
C VAL A 108 6.45 2.18 -6.26
N HIS A 109 6.85 1.69 -5.09
CA HIS A 109 8.13 2.08 -4.48
C HIS A 109 9.34 1.44 -5.14
N GLN A 110 9.21 0.29 -5.75
CA GLN A 110 10.35 -0.35 -6.41
C GLN A 110 10.44 0.01 -7.89
N CYS A 111 9.33 0.26 -8.59
CA CYS A 111 9.39 0.89 -9.92
C CYS A 111 10.17 2.20 -9.87
N SER A 112 9.99 3.01 -8.82
CA SER A 112 10.69 4.30 -8.70
C SER A 112 12.21 4.21 -8.65
N LYS A 113 12.78 3.02 -8.42
CA LYS A 113 14.22 2.74 -8.43
C LYS A 113 14.76 2.32 -9.80
N LEU A 114 13.86 2.03 -10.73
CA LEU A 114 14.18 1.53 -12.06
C LEU A 114 13.95 2.61 -13.11
N PRO A 115 14.68 2.57 -14.25
CA PRO A 115 14.32 3.33 -15.43
C PRO A 115 12.87 3.03 -15.86
N GLN A 116 12.16 4.03 -16.36
CA GLN A 116 10.73 3.91 -16.67
C GLN A 116 10.43 2.82 -17.71
N GLU A 117 11.32 2.60 -18.65
CA GLU A 117 11.25 1.55 -19.68
C GLU A 117 11.28 0.13 -19.11
N GLN A 118 11.72 -0.06 -17.86
CA GLN A 118 11.77 -1.36 -17.17
C GLN A 118 10.55 -1.58 -16.25
N TRP A 119 9.66 -0.61 -16.10
CA TRP A 119 8.56 -0.70 -15.14
C TRP A 119 7.58 -1.84 -15.46
N GLU A 120 7.22 -2.03 -16.72
CA GLU A 120 6.31 -3.09 -17.12
C GLU A 120 6.92 -4.49 -16.90
N GLU A 121 8.20 -4.67 -17.24
CA GLU A 121 8.90 -5.93 -17.00
C GLU A 121 8.97 -6.24 -15.51
N TYR A 122 9.30 -5.23 -14.69
CA TYR A 122 9.34 -5.37 -13.25
C TYR A 122 7.96 -5.72 -12.66
N LEU A 123 6.89 -5.08 -13.13
CA LEU A 123 5.53 -5.38 -12.67
C LEU A 123 5.12 -6.82 -13.02
N HIS A 124 5.45 -7.30 -14.22
CA HIS A 124 5.23 -8.69 -14.61
C HIS A 124 5.96 -9.66 -13.67
N TRP A 125 7.25 -9.39 -13.40
CA TRP A 125 8.03 -10.19 -12.45
C TRP A 125 7.42 -10.16 -11.05
N LEU A 126 7.05 -8.99 -10.54
CA LEU A 126 6.51 -8.82 -9.18
C LEU A 126 5.21 -9.63 -9.00
N PHE A 127 4.30 -9.53 -9.94
CA PHE A 127 3.00 -10.22 -9.85
C PHE A 127 3.14 -11.72 -10.08
N ASP A 128 4.05 -12.14 -10.96
CA ASP A 128 4.40 -13.55 -11.12
C ASP A 128 5.00 -14.13 -9.83
N TYR A 129 5.93 -13.41 -9.23
CA TYR A 129 6.57 -13.81 -7.98
C TYR A 129 5.58 -13.94 -6.84
N GLU A 130 4.80 -12.89 -6.55
CA GLU A 130 3.93 -12.90 -5.38
C GLU A 130 2.63 -13.68 -5.60
N PHE A 131 1.96 -13.52 -6.76
CA PHE A 131 0.64 -14.12 -6.95
C PHE A 131 0.73 -15.57 -7.47
N ARG A 132 1.66 -15.87 -8.41
CA ARG A 132 1.78 -17.21 -8.94
C ARG A 132 2.73 -18.09 -8.14
N LEU A 133 3.97 -17.64 -7.87
CA LEU A 133 4.99 -18.48 -7.22
C LEU A 133 4.78 -18.59 -5.71
N LEU A 134 4.50 -17.48 -5.01
CA LEU A 134 4.19 -17.51 -3.57
C LEU A 134 2.73 -17.89 -3.30
N GLY A 135 1.85 -17.76 -4.28
CA GLY A 135 0.43 -18.10 -4.14
C GLY A 135 -0.36 -17.12 -3.27
N LEU A 136 0.10 -15.89 -3.14
CA LEU A 136 -0.65 -14.83 -2.50
C LEU A 136 -1.87 -14.43 -3.35
N PRO A 137 -3.02 -14.11 -2.77
CA PRO A 137 -4.17 -13.66 -3.55
C PRO A 137 -3.89 -12.30 -4.20
N ALA A 138 -4.25 -12.17 -5.49
CA ALA A 138 -4.26 -10.88 -6.15
C ALA A 138 -5.44 -10.03 -5.62
N PRO A 139 -5.30 -8.70 -5.52
CA PRO A 139 -6.39 -7.83 -5.12
C PRO A 139 -7.57 -7.92 -6.10
N ASP A 140 -8.80 -7.99 -5.56
CA ASP A 140 -10.03 -7.83 -6.35
C ASP A 140 -10.24 -6.36 -6.72
N ARG A 141 -9.73 -5.43 -5.88
CA ARG A 141 -9.77 -3.99 -6.11
C ARG A 141 -8.61 -3.28 -5.43
N VAL A 142 -8.09 -2.28 -6.10
CA VAL A 142 -7.11 -1.35 -5.54
C VAL A 142 -7.70 0.06 -5.62
N ILE A 143 -7.77 0.75 -4.48
CA ILE A 143 -8.23 2.12 -4.36
C ILE A 143 -7.01 3.00 -4.04
N TYR A 144 -6.60 3.80 -5.01
CA TYR A 144 -5.46 4.69 -4.88
C TYR A 144 -5.89 6.06 -4.36
N LEU A 145 -5.42 6.42 -3.17
CA LEU A 145 -5.66 7.71 -2.54
C LEU A 145 -4.61 8.71 -3.03
N GLN A 146 -4.97 9.50 -4.02
CA GLN A 146 -4.09 10.50 -4.60
C GLN A 146 -4.16 11.82 -3.82
N VAL A 147 -3.00 12.27 -3.34
CA VAL A 147 -2.84 13.54 -2.62
C VAL A 147 -1.87 14.44 -3.37
N ASP A 148 -2.15 15.74 -3.40
CA ASP A 148 -1.21 16.72 -3.94
C ASP A 148 0.11 16.71 -3.12
N PRO A 149 1.29 16.80 -3.76
CA PRO A 149 2.59 16.73 -3.08
C PRO A 149 2.76 17.79 -2.00
N ALA A 150 2.34 19.02 -2.26
CA ALA A 150 2.49 20.11 -1.30
C ALA A 150 1.63 19.86 -0.05
N VAL A 151 0.45 19.27 -0.23
CA VAL A 151 -0.43 18.88 0.87
C VAL A 151 0.16 17.70 1.64
N SER A 152 0.64 16.66 0.94
CA SER A 152 1.28 15.48 1.53
C SER A 152 2.50 15.86 2.38
N GLN A 153 3.37 16.70 1.87
CA GLN A 153 4.55 17.20 2.59
C GLN A 153 4.17 17.92 3.90
N ARG A 154 3.16 18.80 3.86
CA ARG A 154 2.67 19.48 5.08
C ARG A 154 2.15 18.48 6.11
N LEU A 155 1.40 17.49 5.68
CA LEU A 155 0.85 16.46 6.59
C LEU A 155 1.95 15.60 7.21
N MET A 156 2.99 15.24 6.45
CA MET A 156 4.14 14.52 6.99
C MET A 156 4.91 15.34 8.03
N THR A 157 5.14 16.63 7.76
CA THR A 157 5.78 17.53 8.72
C THR A 157 4.99 17.63 10.02
N LEU A 158 3.67 17.75 9.93
CA LEU A 158 2.78 17.77 11.12
C LEU A 158 2.82 16.44 11.89
N ARG A 159 2.85 15.30 11.20
CA ARG A 159 2.91 13.96 11.81
C ARG A 159 4.13 13.79 12.72
N TYR A 160 5.26 14.32 12.32
CA TYR A 160 6.51 14.22 13.08
C TYR A 160 6.79 15.42 13.99
N HIS A 161 5.86 16.38 14.09
CA HIS A 161 6.04 17.62 14.86
C HIS A 161 7.34 18.36 14.48
N GLY A 162 7.74 18.29 13.22
CA GLY A 162 8.99 18.85 12.71
C GLY A 162 10.27 18.05 13.04
N ASP A 163 10.16 16.88 13.67
CA ASP A 163 11.30 16.04 14.01
C ASP A 163 11.72 15.15 12.82
N GLU A 164 12.64 15.66 12.02
CA GLU A 164 13.18 14.97 10.83
C GLU A 164 13.91 13.65 11.17
N SER A 165 14.34 13.43 12.41
CA SER A 165 15.06 12.21 12.82
C SER A 165 14.17 10.97 12.78
N LYS A 166 12.87 11.15 12.86
CA LYS A 166 11.86 10.08 12.84
C LYS A 166 11.51 9.55 11.45
N LYS A 167 11.95 10.26 10.40
CA LYS A 167 11.76 9.83 9.02
C LYS A 167 12.67 8.64 8.70
N ASP A 168 12.14 7.66 7.99
CA ASP A 168 12.92 6.55 7.45
C ASP A 168 13.76 6.98 6.23
N VAL A 169 14.52 6.04 5.64
CA VAL A 169 15.39 6.33 4.49
C VAL A 169 14.61 6.78 3.25
N HIS A 170 13.36 6.35 3.09
CA HIS A 170 12.50 6.74 1.98
C HIS A 170 11.95 8.16 2.16
N GLU A 171 11.48 8.48 3.37
CA GLU A 171 10.86 9.77 3.69
C GLU A 171 11.86 10.93 3.70
N LYS A 172 13.16 10.64 3.85
CA LYS A 172 14.26 11.64 3.82
C LYS A 172 14.67 12.02 2.41
N ASP A 173 14.44 11.17 1.41
CA ASP A 173 14.88 11.40 0.02
C ASP A 173 13.75 12.02 -0.81
N THR A 174 13.80 13.34 -1.01
CA THR A 174 12.80 14.09 -1.77
C THR A 174 12.77 13.70 -3.25
N ALA A 175 13.92 13.34 -3.82
CA ALA A 175 13.99 12.89 -5.22
C ALA A 175 13.33 11.51 -5.38
N TYR A 176 13.55 10.62 -4.41
CA TYR A 176 12.87 9.35 -4.34
C TYR A 176 11.35 9.51 -4.20
N LEU A 177 10.89 10.44 -3.36
CA LEU A 177 9.45 10.72 -3.20
C LEU A 177 8.81 11.21 -4.51
N ALA A 178 9.51 12.05 -5.28
CA ALA A 178 9.05 12.50 -6.59
C ALA A 178 8.97 11.35 -7.60
N ARG A 179 10.00 10.49 -7.65
CA ARG A 179 10.01 9.28 -8.50
C ARG A 179 8.88 8.30 -8.10
N SER A 180 8.68 8.10 -6.80
CA SER A 180 7.62 7.23 -6.28
C SER A 180 6.22 7.72 -6.66
N ARG A 181 6.03 9.04 -6.73
CA ARG A 181 4.78 9.63 -7.22
C ARG A 181 4.55 9.32 -8.70
N ALA A 182 5.56 9.55 -9.54
CA ALA A 182 5.46 9.23 -10.97
C ALA A 182 5.14 7.74 -11.20
N ALA A 183 5.80 6.86 -10.42
CA ALA A 183 5.53 5.43 -10.44
C ALA A 183 4.10 5.09 -9.97
N ALA A 184 3.60 5.75 -8.92
CA ALA A 184 2.24 5.54 -8.43
C ALA A 184 1.19 5.93 -9.46
N GLU A 185 1.36 7.08 -10.13
CA GLU A 185 0.47 7.54 -11.19
C GLU A 185 0.53 6.62 -12.42
N PHE A 186 1.70 6.11 -12.77
CA PHE A 186 1.84 5.10 -13.81
C PHE A 186 1.12 3.81 -13.43
N CYS A 187 1.39 3.25 -12.25
CA CYS A 187 0.76 2.03 -11.78
C CYS A 187 -0.77 2.16 -11.74
N ALA A 188 -1.28 3.27 -11.22
CA ALA A 188 -2.72 3.50 -11.14
C ALA A 188 -3.39 3.46 -12.52
N ARG A 189 -2.78 4.08 -13.53
CA ARG A 189 -3.29 4.05 -14.91
C ARG A 189 -3.08 2.68 -15.58
N HIS A 190 -1.86 2.15 -15.53
CA HIS A 190 -1.49 0.91 -16.22
C HIS A 190 -2.23 -0.31 -15.69
N LEU A 191 -2.45 -0.36 -14.37
CA LEU A 191 -3.12 -1.46 -13.68
C LEU A 191 -4.62 -1.19 -13.40
N SER A 192 -5.15 -0.09 -13.94
CA SER A 192 -6.56 0.30 -13.82
C SER A 192 -7.05 0.39 -12.37
N TRP A 193 -6.24 0.97 -11.47
CA TRP A 193 -6.66 1.22 -10.10
C TRP A 193 -7.71 2.33 -10.03
N ASP A 194 -8.67 2.20 -9.14
CA ASP A 194 -9.61 3.29 -8.86
C ASP A 194 -8.91 4.43 -8.10
N THR A 195 -8.89 5.62 -8.67
CA THR A 195 -8.26 6.78 -8.05
C THR A 195 -9.27 7.64 -7.33
N VAL A 196 -9.05 7.90 -6.05
CA VAL A 196 -9.78 8.88 -5.24
C VAL A 196 -8.89 10.11 -5.05
N HIS A 197 -9.30 11.25 -5.57
CA HIS A 197 -8.61 12.52 -5.39
C HIS A 197 -8.91 13.06 -3.98
N CYS A 198 -7.92 13.06 -3.11
CA CYS A 198 -8.08 13.41 -1.71
C CYS A 198 -7.87 14.90 -1.41
N THR A 199 -7.51 15.69 -2.42
CA THR A 199 -7.30 17.15 -2.27
C THR A 199 -8.29 17.94 -3.10
N SER A 200 -8.62 19.13 -2.63
CA SER A 200 -9.35 20.16 -3.36
C SER A 200 -8.60 21.49 -3.17
N GLY A 201 -7.99 21.99 -4.28
CA GLY A 201 -7.01 23.07 -4.18
C GLY A 201 -5.86 22.68 -3.25
N ASP A 202 -5.48 23.57 -2.35
CA ASP A 202 -4.35 23.40 -1.42
C ASP A 202 -4.72 22.68 -0.11
N ALA A 203 -5.88 22.05 -0.02
CA ALA A 203 -6.35 21.41 1.21
C ALA A 203 -6.78 19.96 0.99
N MET A 204 -6.65 19.15 2.05
CA MET A 204 -7.31 17.85 2.07
C MET A 204 -8.82 18.03 2.09
N ARG A 205 -9.52 17.17 1.37
CA ARG A 205 -10.96 16.97 1.53
C ARG A 205 -11.24 16.35 2.91
N SER A 206 -12.47 16.45 3.37
CA SER A 206 -12.84 15.86 4.66
C SER A 206 -12.68 14.33 4.63
N ILE A 207 -12.42 13.75 5.79
CA ILE A 207 -12.30 12.29 5.96
C ILE A 207 -13.59 11.60 5.48
N GLU A 208 -14.73 12.19 5.77
CA GLU A 208 -16.06 11.71 5.45
C GLU A 208 -16.33 11.69 3.93
N GLU A 209 -15.95 12.74 3.21
CA GLU A 209 -16.10 12.80 1.74
C GLU A 209 -15.26 11.75 1.04
N ILE A 210 -13.99 11.59 1.46
CA ILE A 210 -13.10 10.55 0.92
C ILE A 210 -13.66 9.17 1.24
N GLN A 211 -14.12 8.97 2.48
CA GLN A 211 -14.70 7.69 2.92
C GLN A 211 -15.95 7.29 2.14
N GLN A 212 -16.80 8.24 1.77
CA GLN A 212 -17.99 7.96 0.94
C GLN A 212 -17.60 7.38 -0.43
N GLU A 213 -16.59 7.94 -1.10
CA GLU A 213 -16.10 7.41 -2.38
C GLU A 213 -15.44 6.03 -2.21
N VAL A 214 -14.62 5.85 -1.17
CA VAL A 214 -13.99 4.56 -0.84
C VAL A 214 -15.06 3.48 -0.62
N GLN A 215 -16.14 3.79 0.13
CA GLN A 215 -17.25 2.86 0.34
C GLN A 215 -17.99 2.52 -0.96
N GLN A 216 -18.25 3.51 -1.82
CA GLN A 216 -18.89 3.28 -3.11
C GLN A 216 -18.07 2.34 -4.00
N LEU A 217 -16.76 2.51 -4.03
CA LEU A 217 -15.86 1.64 -4.77
C LEU A 217 -15.82 0.23 -4.17
N ALA A 218 -15.73 0.11 -2.85
CA ALA A 218 -15.72 -1.18 -2.17
C ALA A 218 -17.02 -1.98 -2.43
N ARG A 219 -18.18 -1.32 -2.41
CA ARG A 219 -19.48 -1.95 -2.70
C ARG A 219 -19.51 -2.59 -4.09
N LYS A 220 -18.90 -1.98 -5.11
CA LYS A 220 -18.84 -2.56 -6.47
C LYS A 220 -18.09 -3.90 -6.52
N THR A 221 -17.28 -4.20 -5.51
CA THR A 221 -16.51 -5.45 -5.40
C THR A 221 -17.26 -6.52 -4.62
N LEU A 222 -18.11 -6.10 -3.70
CA LEU A 222 -18.82 -7.00 -2.78
C LEU A 222 -20.17 -7.46 -3.32
N GLY A 223 -20.75 -6.76 -4.31
CA GLY A 223 -22.02 -7.07 -4.96
C GLY A 223 -23.17 -6.28 -4.38
#